data_2ab7730fb4b38dc75b306fe97f7d5051
#
_entry.id   2ab7730fb4b38dc75b306fe97f7d5051
#
_cell.length_a   1.000
_cell.length_b   1.000
_cell.length_c   1.000
_cell.angle_alpha   90.00
_cell.angle_beta   90.00
_cell.angle_gamma   90.00
#
_symmetry.space_group_name_H-M   'P 1'
#
loop_
_entity.id
_entity.type
_entity.pdbx_description
1 polymer ?
#
loop_
_entity_poly.entity_id
_entity_poly.type
_entity_poly.pdbx_seq_one_letter_code
_entity_poly.pdbx_strand_id
1 'polypeptide(L)'
;VVYGVVGYKVHAKMLLIIREENKQLQRYAHLGTGNYHQKTTKLYTDFGLLTADPLITEDVLNIFMQITGLGQVRELKRLYESPFTLHPMLMKAIEKEIAHVKNGGIGKIQAKMNSLVEPQLISALYKASQAGVEINLVVRGICILKPGVPGLSTNIRVRSIIGRLLEHSRVFYFFDQGAEKTFISSADWMVRNMFDRVETCVPILDADLKKRILEDSFTLAHLDNQLAWIMEHNGTYHRAPFHPEKDSLFNMQKALFEKYSNQPD
;
A
#
# COMPACT_ATOMS: atom_id res chain seq x y z
N VAL A 1 19.45 -22.39 -5.38
CA VAL A 1 18.09 -22.15 -4.86
C VAL A 1 18.16 -22.11 -3.34
N VAL A 2 17.59 -21.08 -2.75
CA VAL A 2 17.47 -20.95 -1.30
C VAL A 2 15.99 -21.09 -0.95
N TYR A 3 15.68 -21.90 0.06
CA TYR A 3 14.30 -22.20 0.44
C TYR A 3 13.73 -21.25 1.55
N GLY A 4 14.33 -20.09 1.71
CA GLY A 4 13.89 -19.04 2.64
C GLY A 4 14.67 -19.01 3.96
N VAL A 5 14.16 -18.25 4.91
CA VAL A 5 14.75 -18.04 6.24
C VAL A 5 13.97 -18.87 7.25
N VAL A 6 14.68 -19.57 8.12
CA VAL A 6 14.04 -20.37 9.19
C VAL A 6 13.19 -19.47 10.07
N GLY A 7 11.93 -19.86 10.27
CA GLY A 7 10.97 -19.10 11.08
C GLY A 7 10.15 -18.03 10.34
N TYR A 8 10.51 -17.66 9.09
CA TYR A 8 9.79 -16.64 8.33
C TYR A 8 9.39 -17.13 6.94
N LYS A 9 8.17 -16.82 6.54
CA LYS A 9 7.73 -17.01 5.15
C LYS A 9 8.17 -15.82 4.31
N VAL A 10 8.97 -16.04 3.27
CA VAL A 10 9.30 -14.98 2.31
C VAL A 10 8.09 -14.71 1.41
N HIS A 11 7.58 -13.47 1.47
CA HIS A 11 6.42 -13.03 0.70
C HIS A 11 6.72 -11.76 -0.13
N ALA A 12 7.90 -11.18 0.03
CA ALA A 12 8.37 -10.06 -0.79
C ALA A 12 8.43 -10.44 -2.29
N LYS A 13 8.14 -9.48 -3.16
CA LYS A 13 8.19 -9.62 -4.62
C LYS A 13 9.26 -8.69 -5.14
N MET A 14 10.45 -9.23 -5.30
CA MET A 14 11.64 -8.48 -5.74
C MET A 14 12.38 -9.26 -6.82
N LEU A 15 12.96 -8.51 -7.75
CA LEU A 15 13.93 -9.00 -8.72
C LEU A 15 15.11 -8.03 -8.70
N LEU A 16 16.34 -8.55 -8.75
CA LEU A 16 17.55 -7.76 -8.82
C LEU A 16 18.38 -8.23 -10.01
N ILE A 17 18.80 -7.30 -10.84
CA ILE A 17 19.75 -7.51 -11.94
C ILE A 17 21.01 -6.73 -11.59
N ILE A 18 22.15 -7.40 -11.64
CA ILE A 18 23.47 -6.79 -11.47
C ILE A 18 24.26 -7.05 -12.75
N ARG A 19 24.72 -6.02 -13.41
CA ARG A 19 25.50 -6.13 -14.64
C ARG A 19 26.64 -5.12 -14.67
N GLU A 20 27.68 -5.44 -15.39
CA GLU A 20 28.77 -4.53 -15.64
C GLU A 20 28.42 -3.61 -16.81
N GLU A 21 28.49 -2.29 -16.57
CA GLU A 21 28.33 -1.24 -17.57
C GLU A 21 29.47 -0.23 -17.41
N ASN A 22 30.19 0.05 -18.48
CA ASN A 22 31.30 0.99 -18.46
C ASN A 22 32.34 0.69 -17.35
N LYS A 23 32.63 -0.60 -17.11
CA LYS A 23 33.53 -1.11 -16.05
C LYS A 23 33.07 -0.82 -14.63
N GLN A 24 31.78 -0.56 -14.44
CA GLN A 24 31.16 -0.37 -13.14
C GLN A 24 29.98 -1.32 -12.98
N LEU A 25 29.76 -1.82 -11.76
CA LEU A 25 28.58 -2.66 -11.47
C LEU A 25 27.35 -1.78 -11.31
N GLN A 26 26.41 -1.96 -12.21
CA GLN A 26 25.10 -1.30 -12.19
C GLN A 26 24.03 -2.28 -11.68
N ARG A 27 23.11 -1.76 -10.87
CA ARG A 27 22.01 -2.53 -10.31
C ARG A 27 20.67 -1.99 -10.79
N TYR A 28 19.76 -2.90 -11.12
CA TYR A 28 18.38 -2.62 -11.48
C TYR A 28 17.49 -3.50 -10.63
N ALA A 29 16.41 -2.96 -10.10
CA ALA A 29 15.46 -3.72 -9.30
C ALA A 29 14.04 -3.57 -9.83
N HIS A 30 13.25 -4.64 -9.66
CA HIS A 30 11.81 -4.59 -9.71
C HIS A 30 11.26 -4.97 -8.34
N LEU A 31 10.35 -4.14 -7.81
CA LEU A 31 9.60 -4.40 -6.57
C LEU A 31 8.12 -4.35 -6.89
N GLY A 32 7.38 -5.36 -6.45
CA GLY A 32 5.96 -5.48 -6.77
C GLY A 32 5.06 -5.74 -5.57
N THR A 33 3.80 -5.36 -5.71
CA THR A 33 2.75 -5.72 -4.75
C THR A 33 2.24 -7.15 -4.98
N GLY A 34 2.37 -7.67 -6.20
CA GLY A 34 1.84 -8.95 -6.65
C GLY A 34 2.86 -10.02 -7.01
N ASN A 35 2.43 -11.25 -7.06
CA ASN A 35 3.27 -12.41 -7.36
C ASN A 35 3.69 -12.45 -8.84
N TYR A 36 4.93 -12.92 -9.11
CA TYR A 36 5.39 -13.29 -10.46
C TYR A 36 4.77 -14.63 -10.89
N HIS A 37 3.46 -14.62 -11.16
CA HIS A 37 2.74 -15.83 -11.52
C HIS A 37 1.76 -15.56 -12.66
N GLN A 38 2.00 -16.19 -13.81
CA GLN A 38 1.31 -15.93 -15.08
C GLN A 38 -0.23 -15.98 -15.01
N LYS A 39 -0.81 -16.87 -14.19
CA LYS A 39 -2.27 -16.96 -14.05
C LYS A 39 -2.84 -15.84 -13.19
N THR A 40 -2.16 -15.50 -12.06
CA THR A 40 -2.65 -14.47 -11.13
C THR A 40 -2.51 -13.06 -11.69
N THR A 41 -1.46 -12.78 -12.48
CA THR A 41 -1.27 -11.47 -13.12
C THR A 41 -2.37 -11.10 -14.13
N LYS A 42 -3.11 -12.08 -14.63
CA LYS A 42 -4.27 -11.85 -15.53
C LYS A 42 -5.56 -11.52 -14.78
N LEU A 43 -5.60 -11.76 -13.48
CA LEU A 43 -6.81 -11.66 -12.66
C LEU A 43 -6.70 -10.61 -11.55
N TYR A 44 -5.49 -10.17 -11.21
CA TYR A 44 -5.19 -9.31 -10.08
C TYR A 44 -4.74 -7.93 -10.56
N THR A 45 -5.12 -6.89 -9.81
CA THR A 45 -4.54 -5.56 -9.98
C THR A 45 -3.34 -5.42 -9.06
N ASP A 46 -2.19 -5.05 -9.61
CA ASP A 46 -0.96 -4.88 -8.85
C ASP A 46 -0.15 -3.70 -9.40
N PHE A 47 0.78 -3.20 -8.59
CA PHE A 47 1.80 -2.25 -9.00
C PHE A 47 3.18 -2.91 -9.01
N GLY A 48 4.00 -2.52 -9.98
CA GLY A 48 5.40 -2.86 -10.05
C GLY A 48 6.25 -1.61 -10.31
N LEU A 49 7.31 -1.44 -9.53
CA LEU A 49 8.30 -0.36 -9.70
C LEU A 49 9.57 -0.94 -10.29
N LEU A 50 9.96 -0.46 -11.48
CA LEU A 50 11.29 -0.67 -12.04
C LEU A 50 12.16 0.53 -11.65
N THR A 51 13.34 0.28 -11.11
CA THR A 51 14.23 1.36 -10.63
C THR A 51 15.71 0.99 -10.76
N ALA A 52 16.53 2.01 -11.00
CA ALA A 52 17.99 1.96 -10.91
C ALA A 52 18.50 2.88 -9.78
N ASP A 53 17.61 3.41 -8.92
CA ASP A 53 18.03 4.21 -7.77
C ASP A 53 19.05 3.44 -6.93
N PRO A 54 20.26 4.00 -6.70
CA PRO A 54 21.34 3.26 -6.06
C PRO A 54 21.05 2.87 -4.62
N LEU A 55 20.27 3.65 -3.88
CA LEU A 55 19.92 3.35 -2.49
C LEU A 55 18.84 2.27 -2.41
N ILE A 56 17.83 2.34 -3.27
CA ILE A 56 16.78 1.31 -3.36
C ILE A 56 17.39 -0.03 -3.80
N THR A 57 18.23 -0.02 -4.84
CA THR A 57 18.83 -1.26 -5.35
C THR A 57 19.87 -1.86 -4.40
N GLU A 58 20.55 -1.04 -3.60
CA GLU A 58 21.41 -1.50 -2.50
C GLU A 58 20.59 -2.18 -1.40
N ASP A 59 19.46 -1.59 -1.00
CA ASP A 59 18.56 -2.18 -0.01
C ASP A 59 18.00 -3.50 -0.49
N VAL A 60 17.59 -3.61 -1.76
CA VAL A 60 17.15 -4.88 -2.37
C VAL A 60 18.25 -5.93 -2.30
N LEU A 61 19.50 -5.58 -2.61
CA LEU A 61 20.64 -6.49 -2.48
C LEU A 61 20.82 -6.94 -1.02
N ASN A 62 20.74 -6.01 -0.05
CA ASN A 62 20.88 -6.32 1.36
C ASN A 62 19.80 -7.30 1.84
N ILE A 63 18.55 -7.10 1.42
CA ILE A 63 17.45 -8.04 1.73
C ILE A 63 17.72 -9.42 1.09
N PHE A 64 18.19 -9.48 -0.18
CA PHE A 64 18.57 -10.77 -0.78
C PHE A 64 19.70 -11.45 -0.01
N MET A 65 20.73 -10.73 0.41
CA MET A 65 21.82 -11.30 1.23
C MET A 65 21.30 -11.83 2.57
N GLN A 66 20.38 -11.11 3.21
CA GLN A 66 19.76 -11.53 4.47
C GLN A 66 18.94 -12.80 4.30
N ILE A 67 18.04 -12.88 3.32
CA ILE A 67 17.17 -14.06 3.11
C ILE A 67 17.92 -15.29 2.58
N THR A 68 19.11 -15.09 2.04
CA THR A 68 19.98 -16.19 1.57
C THR A 68 21.02 -16.62 2.61
N GLY A 69 21.06 -15.96 3.78
CA GLY A 69 22.04 -16.26 4.82
C GLY A 69 23.47 -15.84 4.50
N LEU A 70 23.68 -15.03 3.45
CA LEU A 70 25.01 -14.60 2.98
C LEU A 70 25.50 -13.31 3.59
N GLY A 71 24.70 -12.63 4.42
CA GLY A 71 25.05 -11.33 4.96
C GLY A 71 24.51 -11.08 6.37
N GLN A 72 25.15 -10.13 7.06
CA GLN A 72 24.61 -9.57 8.29
C GLN A 72 23.40 -8.67 7.97
N VAL A 73 22.44 -8.59 8.90
CA VAL A 73 21.34 -7.64 8.83
C VAL A 73 21.93 -6.23 8.77
N ARG A 74 21.69 -5.51 7.68
CA ARG A 74 22.13 -4.13 7.48
C ARG A 74 20.95 -3.20 7.61
N GLU A 75 21.21 -2.00 8.10
CA GLU A 75 20.21 -0.93 8.11
C GLU A 75 19.83 -0.55 6.67
N LEU A 76 18.54 -0.58 6.36
CA LEU A 76 18.01 -0.18 5.06
C LEU A 76 17.91 1.34 4.99
N LYS A 77 18.28 1.90 3.84
CA LYS A 77 18.34 3.35 3.62
C LYS A 77 17.02 3.95 3.12
N ARG A 78 16.26 3.19 2.34
CA ARG A 78 15.03 3.61 1.65
C ARG A 78 13.87 2.67 1.86
N LEU A 79 14.12 1.37 1.80
CA LEU A 79 13.08 0.37 1.97
C LEU A 79 12.74 0.16 3.44
N TYR A 80 11.52 -0.32 3.65
CA TYR A 80 11.10 -0.88 4.92
C TYR A 80 10.74 -2.35 4.71
N GLU A 81 11.08 -3.18 5.68
CA GLU A 81 10.82 -4.62 5.62
C GLU A 81 10.14 -5.14 6.88
N SER A 82 9.33 -6.14 6.74
CA SER A 82 8.86 -6.96 7.84
C SER A 82 9.84 -8.14 8.03
N PRO A 83 10.03 -8.56 9.28
CA PRO A 83 9.34 -8.15 10.51
C PRO A 83 10.00 -6.97 11.25
N PHE A 84 11.00 -6.30 10.68
CA PHE A 84 11.90 -5.42 11.44
C PHE A 84 11.50 -3.93 11.43
N THR A 85 11.33 -3.33 10.26
CA THR A 85 11.22 -1.86 10.13
C THR A 85 9.87 -1.37 9.64
N LEU A 86 9.07 -2.22 8.99
CA LEU A 86 7.80 -1.80 8.37
C LEU A 86 6.76 -1.37 9.41
N HIS A 87 6.48 -2.21 10.42
CA HIS A 87 5.50 -1.89 11.45
C HIS A 87 5.85 -0.61 12.24
N PRO A 88 7.09 -0.45 12.75
CA PRO A 88 7.52 0.80 13.40
C PRO A 88 7.40 2.03 12.50
N MET A 89 7.70 1.90 11.20
CA MET A 89 7.55 2.99 10.24
C MET A 89 6.09 3.43 10.11
N LEU A 90 5.17 2.48 9.95
CA LEU A 90 3.74 2.77 9.84
C LEU A 90 3.20 3.45 11.11
N MET A 91 3.56 2.95 12.29
CA MET A 91 3.19 3.56 13.57
C MET A 91 3.69 5.00 13.66
N LYS A 92 4.97 5.23 13.35
CA LYS A 92 5.58 6.57 13.35
C LYS A 92 4.94 7.52 12.33
N ALA A 93 4.57 7.01 11.14
CA ALA A 93 3.90 7.82 10.13
C ALA A 93 2.51 8.26 10.60
N ILE A 94 1.73 7.36 11.22
CA ILE A 94 0.42 7.70 11.80
C ILE A 94 0.58 8.72 12.94
N GLU A 95 1.56 8.54 13.84
CA GLU A 95 1.85 9.47 14.93
C GLU A 95 2.22 10.88 14.43
N LYS A 96 2.94 10.97 13.32
CA LYS A 96 3.26 12.25 12.68
C LYS A 96 1.99 12.97 12.20
N GLU A 97 1.08 12.28 11.53
CA GLU A 97 -0.19 12.89 11.10
C GLU A 97 -0.99 13.42 12.30
N ILE A 98 -1.01 12.70 13.42
CA ILE A 98 -1.62 13.15 14.69
C ILE A 98 -0.93 14.44 15.19
N ALA A 99 0.40 14.46 15.19
CA ALA A 99 1.16 15.63 15.64
C ALA A 99 0.90 16.86 14.75
N HIS A 100 0.78 16.66 13.43
CA HIS A 100 0.46 17.75 12.50
C HIS A 100 -0.89 18.39 12.81
N VAL A 101 -1.94 17.60 13.02
CA VAL A 101 -3.27 18.11 13.36
C VAL A 101 -3.27 18.83 14.72
N LYS A 102 -2.63 18.26 15.73
CA LYS A 102 -2.50 18.89 17.06
C LYS A 102 -1.79 20.24 17.01
N ASN A 103 -0.91 20.44 16.04
CA ASN A 103 -0.22 21.71 15.80
C ASN A 103 -0.98 22.66 14.84
N GLY A 104 -2.27 22.40 14.57
CA GLY A 104 -3.12 23.22 13.72
C GLY A 104 -2.96 22.98 12.21
N GLY A 105 -2.20 21.98 11.80
CA GLY A 105 -2.03 21.58 10.41
C GLY A 105 -3.07 20.56 9.94
N ILE A 106 -2.87 20.04 8.73
CA ILE A 106 -3.71 19.00 8.10
C ILE A 106 -3.05 17.65 8.29
N GLY A 107 -3.83 16.63 8.70
CA GLY A 107 -3.43 15.24 8.71
C GLY A 107 -4.31 14.41 7.77
N LYS A 108 -3.69 13.60 6.91
CA LYS A 108 -4.41 12.74 5.98
C LYS A 108 -3.68 11.42 5.76
N ILE A 109 -4.43 10.33 5.90
CA ILE A 109 -3.96 8.96 5.66
C ILE A 109 -4.87 8.32 4.62
N GLN A 110 -4.27 7.70 3.60
CA GLN A 110 -4.98 6.82 2.68
C GLN A 110 -4.24 5.48 2.62
N ALA A 111 -4.97 4.38 2.71
CA ALA A 111 -4.35 3.07 2.61
C ALA A 111 -5.25 2.10 1.82
N LYS A 112 -4.64 1.42 0.85
CA LYS A 112 -5.26 0.34 0.09
C LYS A 112 -4.56 -0.97 0.43
N MET A 113 -5.33 -2.01 0.75
CA MET A 113 -4.82 -3.31 1.12
C MET A 113 -5.88 -4.41 0.98
N ASN A 114 -5.47 -5.67 1.10
CA ASN A 114 -6.45 -6.75 1.08
C ASN A 114 -7.11 -6.94 2.44
N SER A 115 -6.36 -6.80 3.55
CA SER A 115 -6.88 -7.04 4.90
C SER A 115 -6.30 -6.09 5.94
N LEU A 116 -7.15 -5.65 6.86
CA LEU A 116 -6.81 -4.77 7.97
C LEU A 116 -7.27 -5.43 9.28
N VAL A 117 -6.34 -6.10 9.98
CA VAL A 117 -6.62 -6.86 11.22
C VAL A 117 -5.51 -6.75 12.26
N GLU A 118 -4.46 -5.95 12.03
CA GLU A 118 -3.37 -5.74 12.99
C GLU A 118 -3.85 -4.77 14.09
N PRO A 119 -3.90 -5.20 15.39
CA PRO A 119 -4.57 -4.43 16.43
C PRO A 119 -3.92 -3.10 16.77
N GLN A 120 -2.58 -3.03 16.73
CA GLN A 120 -1.86 -1.80 17.09
C GLN A 120 -2.05 -0.71 16.03
N LEU A 121 -1.98 -1.08 14.73
CA LEU A 121 -2.25 -0.16 13.64
C LEU A 121 -3.70 0.33 13.66
N ILE A 122 -4.66 -0.56 13.94
CA ILE A 122 -6.07 -0.16 14.10
C ILE A 122 -6.25 0.82 15.26
N SER A 123 -5.63 0.52 16.41
CA SER A 123 -5.65 1.44 17.57
C SER A 123 -5.03 2.80 17.23
N ALA A 124 -3.92 2.81 16.49
CA ALA A 124 -3.29 4.04 16.03
C ALA A 124 -4.18 4.84 15.08
N LEU A 125 -4.89 4.18 14.15
CA LEU A 125 -5.86 4.83 13.26
C LEU A 125 -7.04 5.44 14.04
N TYR A 126 -7.54 4.76 15.08
CA TYR A 126 -8.58 5.34 15.94
C TYR A 126 -8.08 6.59 16.66
N LYS A 127 -6.88 6.57 17.23
CA LYS A 127 -6.25 7.76 17.86
C LYS A 127 -6.07 8.89 16.86
N ALA A 128 -5.68 8.56 15.61
CA ALA A 128 -5.53 9.55 14.54
C ALA A 128 -6.88 10.18 14.18
N SER A 129 -7.94 9.39 14.05
CA SER A 129 -9.29 9.89 13.81
C SER A 129 -9.78 10.80 14.94
N GLN A 130 -9.56 10.40 16.19
CA GLN A 130 -9.92 11.23 17.37
C GLN A 130 -9.14 12.55 17.41
N ALA A 131 -7.93 12.58 16.89
CA ALA A 131 -7.14 13.81 16.75
C ALA A 131 -7.59 14.71 15.59
N GLY A 132 -8.46 14.22 14.69
CA GLY A 132 -8.95 14.99 13.53
C GLY A 132 -8.28 14.64 12.20
N VAL A 133 -7.45 13.60 12.13
CA VAL A 133 -6.85 13.12 10.87
C VAL A 133 -7.92 12.53 9.97
N GLU A 134 -7.97 12.96 8.70
CA GLU A 134 -8.82 12.34 7.67
C GLU A 134 -8.23 10.99 7.23
N ILE A 135 -9.03 9.92 7.28
CA ILE A 135 -8.58 8.57 6.99
C ILE A 135 -9.52 7.90 5.98
N ASN A 136 -8.99 7.57 4.79
CA ASN A 136 -9.72 6.89 3.73
C ASN A 136 -9.05 5.54 3.41
N LEU A 137 -9.77 4.45 3.62
CA LEU A 137 -9.27 3.10 3.47
C LEU A 137 -9.99 2.37 2.33
N VAL A 138 -9.23 1.67 1.49
CA VAL A 138 -9.74 0.75 0.48
C VAL A 138 -9.31 -0.66 0.88
N VAL A 139 -10.23 -1.41 1.48
CA VAL A 139 -9.96 -2.75 2.03
C VAL A 139 -10.86 -3.76 1.34
N ARG A 140 -10.27 -4.65 0.55
CA ARG A 140 -11.02 -5.63 -0.24
C ARG A 140 -11.61 -6.78 0.57
N GLY A 141 -10.88 -7.27 1.55
CA GLY A 141 -11.22 -8.47 2.33
C GLY A 141 -11.53 -8.14 3.79
N ILE A 142 -10.91 -8.86 4.71
CA ILE A 142 -11.20 -8.75 6.15
C ILE A 142 -10.80 -7.38 6.67
N CYS A 143 -11.75 -6.68 7.28
CA CYS A 143 -11.54 -5.43 8.00
C CYS A 143 -12.25 -5.51 9.35
N ILE A 144 -11.49 -5.52 10.47
CA ILE A 144 -12.05 -5.51 11.82
C ILE A 144 -12.14 -4.10 12.42
N LEU A 145 -11.58 -3.08 11.72
CA LEU A 145 -11.78 -1.69 12.07
C LEU A 145 -13.23 -1.29 11.79
N LYS A 146 -13.84 -0.53 12.69
CA LYS A 146 -15.19 0.03 12.55
C LYS A 146 -15.10 1.51 12.21
N PRO A 147 -15.49 1.94 11.00
CA PRO A 147 -15.49 3.35 10.60
C PRO A 147 -16.71 4.10 11.15
N GLY A 148 -16.65 5.43 11.19
CA GLY A 148 -17.82 6.29 11.44
C GLY A 148 -18.43 6.20 12.83
N VAL A 149 -17.79 5.54 13.81
CA VAL A 149 -18.27 5.45 15.19
C VAL A 149 -18.07 6.81 15.88
N PRO A 150 -19.16 7.44 16.43
CA PRO A 150 -19.04 8.72 17.13
C PRO A 150 -18.01 8.67 18.26
N GLY A 151 -17.14 9.69 18.31
CA GLY A 151 -16.09 9.80 19.33
C GLY A 151 -14.90 8.87 19.18
N LEU A 152 -14.93 7.91 18.23
CA LEU A 152 -13.86 6.95 18.01
C LEU A 152 -13.27 7.07 16.59
N SER A 153 -14.10 6.90 15.57
CA SER A 153 -13.66 6.78 14.18
C SER A 153 -14.45 7.65 13.20
N THR A 154 -14.97 8.76 13.66
CA THR A 154 -15.79 9.71 12.87
C THR A 154 -15.13 10.14 11.57
N ASN A 155 -13.79 10.24 11.56
CA ASN A 155 -13.01 10.68 10.41
C ASN A 155 -12.45 9.51 9.57
N ILE A 156 -12.88 8.26 9.86
CA ILE A 156 -12.47 7.09 9.09
C ILE A 156 -13.59 6.67 8.15
N ARG A 157 -13.25 6.45 6.90
CA ARG A 157 -14.11 5.86 5.87
C ARG A 157 -13.44 4.61 5.31
N VAL A 158 -14.23 3.55 5.14
CA VAL A 158 -13.77 2.28 4.57
C VAL A 158 -14.65 1.92 3.38
N ARG A 159 -14.02 1.60 2.27
CA ARG A 159 -14.69 1.03 1.09
C ARG A 159 -13.99 -0.21 0.59
N SER A 160 -14.71 -1.00 -0.16
CA SER A 160 -14.21 -2.17 -0.89
C SER A 160 -14.61 -2.05 -2.35
N ILE A 161 -13.71 -2.41 -3.25
CA ILE A 161 -13.99 -2.49 -4.70
C ILE A 161 -14.05 -3.96 -5.09
N ILE A 162 -15.21 -4.40 -5.59
CA ILE A 162 -15.43 -5.80 -5.99
C ILE A 162 -15.89 -5.83 -7.45
N GLY A 163 -14.98 -6.21 -8.32
CA GLY A 163 -15.20 -6.23 -9.76
C GLY A 163 -14.65 -7.48 -10.44
N ARG A 164 -14.43 -7.38 -11.76
CA ARG A 164 -13.88 -8.45 -12.58
C ARG A 164 -12.48 -8.84 -12.14
N LEU A 165 -11.62 -7.86 -11.81
CA LEU A 165 -10.28 -8.08 -11.34
C LEU A 165 -10.26 -8.06 -9.81
N LEU A 166 -9.39 -8.86 -9.22
CA LEU A 166 -9.14 -8.86 -7.79
C LEU A 166 -8.25 -7.66 -7.43
N GLU A 167 -8.78 -6.72 -6.64
CA GLU A 167 -8.02 -5.59 -6.13
C GLU A 167 -6.95 -6.12 -5.14
N HIS A 168 -5.70 -6.16 -5.57
CA HIS A 168 -4.63 -6.83 -4.83
C HIS A 168 -3.47 -5.91 -4.44
N SER A 169 -3.33 -4.78 -5.08
CA SER A 169 -2.27 -3.81 -4.77
C SER A 169 -2.36 -3.29 -3.33
N ARG A 170 -1.19 -2.99 -2.74
CA ARG A 170 -1.10 -2.32 -1.44
C ARG A 170 -0.37 -1.01 -1.65
N VAL A 171 -1.06 0.07 -1.24
CA VAL A 171 -0.56 1.45 -1.35
C VAL A 171 -0.83 2.15 -0.04
N PHE A 172 0.17 2.82 0.52
CA PHE A 172 0.06 3.59 1.74
C PHE A 172 0.47 5.04 1.47
N TYR A 173 -0.35 5.96 1.93
CA TYR A 173 -0.14 7.40 1.75
C TYR A 173 -0.31 8.12 3.07
N PHE A 174 0.64 9.01 3.36
CA PHE A 174 0.63 9.94 4.48
C PHE A 174 0.93 11.33 3.94
N PHE A 175 0.10 12.32 4.32
CA PHE A 175 0.21 13.69 3.82
C PHE A 175 1.52 14.37 4.25
N ASP A 176 1.96 14.12 5.48
CA ASP A 176 3.25 14.56 6.06
C ASP A 176 3.55 16.05 5.73
N GLN A 177 2.59 16.95 6.02
CA GLN A 177 2.69 18.40 5.75
C GLN A 177 2.94 18.76 4.27
N GLY A 178 2.42 17.98 3.34
CA GLY A 178 2.59 18.18 1.90
C GLY A 178 3.79 17.47 1.30
N ALA A 179 4.57 16.70 2.07
CA ALA A 179 5.63 15.84 1.53
C ALA A 179 5.08 14.61 0.78
N GLU A 180 3.77 14.30 0.97
CA GLU A 180 3.03 13.27 0.24
C GLU A 180 3.76 11.93 0.16
N LYS A 181 4.06 11.36 1.32
CA LYS A 181 4.77 10.08 1.40
C LYS A 181 3.90 8.95 0.90
N THR A 182 4.30 8.39 -0.23
CA THR A 182 3.58 7.33 -0.93
C THR A 182 4.46 6.09 -1.01
N PHE A 183 3.87 4.93 -0.70
CA PHE A 183 4.55 3.64 -0.71
C PHE A 183 3.72 2.60 -1.43
N ILE A 184 4.38 1.66 -2.11
CA ILE A 184 3.78 0.39 -2.51
C ILE A 184 4.38 -0.75 -1.68
N SER A 185 3.60 -1.77 -1.38
CA SER A 185 4.03 -2.84 -0.48
C SER A 185 3.52 -4.22 -0.90
N SER A 186 4.22 -5.25 -0.48
CA SER A 186 3.72 -6.63 -0.52
C SER A 186 2.88 -7.01 0.70
N ALA A 187 2.91 -6.19 1.76
CA ALA A 187 2.27 -6.45 3.05
C ALA A 187 0.84 -5.91 3.14
N ASP A 188 -0.07 -6.71 3.68
CA ASP A 188 -1.31 -6.25 4.27
C ASP A 188 -1.08 -5.81 5.73
N TRP A 189 -2.00 -5.09 6.34
CA TRP A 189 -1.93 -4.74 7.75
C TRP A 189 -2.52 -5.86 8.61
N MET A 190 -1.79 -6.98 8.64
CA MET A 190 -2.09 -8.19 9.38
C MET A 190 -0.91 -8.58 10.27
N VAL A 191 -1.17 -9.17 11.43
CA VAL A 191 -0.14 -9.65 12.36
C VAL A 191 0.93 -10.48 11.64
N ARG A 192 0.49 -11.48 10.85
CA ARG A 192 1.42 -12.35 10.10
C ARG A 192 2.29 -11.59 9.08
N ASN A 193 1.76 -10.54 8.44
CA ASN A 193 2.54 -9.75 7.48
C ASN A 193 3.55 -8.85 8.20
N MET A 194 3.19 -8.35 9.39
CA MET A 194 4.05 -7.45 10.16
C MET A 194 5.16 -8.18 10.93
N PHE A 195 4.92 -9.44 11.36
CA PHE A 195 5.80 -10.11 12.31
C PHE A 195 6.30 -11.51 11.91
N ASP A 196 5.59 -12.22 10.99
CA ASP A 196 5.90 -13.62 10.66
C ASP A 196 6.35 -13.81 9.21
N ARG A 197 6.43 -12.72 8.44
CA ARG A 197 6.80 -12.76 7.01
C ARG A 197 7.90 -11.77 6.69
N VAL A 198 8.68 -12.10 5.68
CA VAL A 198 9.54 -11.12 5.00
C VAL A 198 8.67 -10.44 3.93
N GLU A 199 8.40 -9.16 4.13
CA GLU A 199 7.66 -8.30 3.22
C GLU A 199 8.49 -7.06 2.89
N THR A 200 8.19 -6.39 1.79
CA THR A 200 8.84 -5.14 1.41
C THR A 200 7.85 -4.01 1.22
N CYS A 201 8.28 -2.82 1.56
CA CYS A 201 7.57 -1.57 1.34
C CYS A 201 8.57 -0.54 0.77
N VAL A 202 8.31 -0.06 -0.43
CA VAL A 202 9.20 0.85 -1.16
C VAL A 202 8.55 2.22 -1.32
N PRO A 203 9.26 3.33 -0.99
CA PRO A 203 8.77 4.67 -1.25
C PRO A 203 8.77 4.97 -2.75
N ILE A 204 7.74 5.64 -3.21
CA ILE A 204 7.69 6.21 -4.54
C ILE A 204 8.27 7.61 -4.47
N LEU A 205 9.42 7.82 -5.11
CA LEU A 205 10.17 9.08 -5.04
C LEU A 205 9.76 10.06 -6.14
N ASP A 206 9.46 9.56 -7.32
CA ASP A 206 9.05 10.33 -8.48
C ASP A 206 7.66 10.93 -8.29
N ALA A 207 7.50 12.23 -8.59
CA ALA A 207 6.24 12.96 -8.34
C ALA A 207 5.12 12.52 -9.29
N ASP A 208 5.43 12.23 -10.55
CA ASP A 208 4.43 11.82 -11.54
C ASP A 208 3.94 10.40 -11.24
N LEU A 209 4.85 9.51 -10.86
CA LEU A 209 4.47 8.16 -10.41
C LEU A 209 3.63 8.21 -9.13
N LYS A 210 3.93 9.09 -8.15
CA LYS A 210 3.08 9.30 -6.97
C LYS A 210 1.67 9.68 -7.38
N LYS A 211 1.55 10.74 -8.18
CA LYS A 211 0.24 11.25 -8.65
C LYS A 211 -0.56 10.14 -9.33
N ARG A 212 0.07 9.38 -10.23
CA ARG A 212 -0.55 8.26 -10.95
C ARG A 212 -1.04 7.17 -9.99
N ILE A 213 -0.21 6.74 -9.04
CA ILE A 213 -0.56 5.69 -8.06
C ILE A 213 -1.71 6.15 -7.16
N LEU A 214 -1.70 7.41 -6.71
CA LEU A 214 -2.75 7.97 -5.86
C LEU A 214 -4.07 8.10 -6.62
N GLU A 215 -4.04 8.57 -7.86
CA GLU A 215 -5.21 8.61 -8.73
C GLU A 215 -5.80 7.21 -8.92
N ASP A 216 -4.99 6.25 -9.36
CA ASP A 216 -5.42 4.89 -9.68
C ASP A 216 -5.89 4.11 -8.44
N SER A 217 -5.33 4.39 -7.27
CA SER A 217 -5.64 3.64 -6.04
C SER A 217 -6.78 4.23 -5.22
N PHE A 218 -6.89 5.56 -5.19
CA PHE A 218 -7.78 6.25 -4.26
C PHE A 218 -8.80 7.15 -4.97
N THR A 219 -8.37 8.02 -5.90
CA THR A 219 -9.29 8.94 -6.57
C THR A 219 -10.35 8.18 -7.37
N LEU A 220 -9.92 7.25 -8.23
CA LEU A 220 -10.86 6.45 -9.02
C LEU A 220 -11.70 5.51 -8.16
N ALA A 221 -11.11 4.93 -7.09
CA ALA A 221 -11.86 4.13 -6.14
C ALA A 221 -12.92 4.96 -5.40
N HIS A 222 -12.64 6.24 -5.12
CA HIS A 222 -13.60 7.14 -4.47
C HIS A 222 -14.76 7.50 -5.38
N LEU A 223 -14.51 7.68 -6.65
CA LEU A 223 -15.53 7.98 -7.66
C LEU A 223 -16.38 6.76 -8.04
N ASP A 224 -15.90 5.54 -7.79
CA ASP A 224 -16.60 4.32 -8.17
C ASP A 224 -17.94 4.18 -7.43
N ASN A 225 -19.03 4.09 -8.21
CA ASN A 225 -20.39 3.86 -7.74
C ASN A 225 -21.03 2.59 -8.33
N GLN A 226 -20.25 1.81 -9.10
CA GLN A 226 -20.71 0.54 -9.65
C GLN A 226 -20.13 -0.69 -8.94
N LEU A 227 -18.85 -0.62 -8.54
CA LEU A 227 -18.14 -1.74 -7.91
C LEU A 227 -17.94 -1.51 -6.41
N ALA A 228 -18.05 -0.26 -5.94
CA ALA A 228 -17.76 0.12 -4.57
C ALA A 228 -18.83 -0.33 -3.57
N TRP A 229 -18.37 -0.81 -2.44
CA TRP A 229 -19.14 -1.10 -1.24
C TRP A 229 -18.62 -0.24 -0.09
N ILE A 230 -19.51 0.36 0.66
CA ILE A 230 -19.18 1.23 1.79
C ILE A 230 -19.43 0.46 3.09
N MET A 231 -18.47 0.49 3.99
CA MET A 231 -18.59 -0.15 5.31
C MET A 231 -19.22 0.81 6.31
N GLU A 232 -20.25 0.33 7.01
CA GLU A 232 -20.93 1.04 8.08
C GLU A 232 -20.28 0.80 9.46
N HIS A 233 -20.62 1.64 10.42
CA HIS A 233 -20.11 1.58 11.80
C HIS A 233 -20.37 0.25 12.51
N ASN A 234 -21.40 -0.49 12.10
CA ASN A 234 -21.75 -1.82 12.63
C ASN A 234 -21.01 -2.96 11.92
N GLY A 235 -20.21 -2.67 10.90
CA GLY A 235 -19.45 -3.65 10.12
C GLY A 235 -20.22 -4.23 8.92
N THR A 236 -21.45 -3.78 8.65
CA THR A 236 -22.17 -4.16 7.43
C THR A 236 -21.67 -3.36 6.23
N TYR A 237 -21.91 -3.88 5.03
CA TYR A 237 -21.57 -3.21 3.78
C TYR A 237 -22.83 -2.98 2.95
N HIS A 238 -22.91 -1.81 2.32
CA HIS A 238 -23.91 -1.52 1.29
C HIS A 238 -23.21 -1.00 0.02
N ARG A 239 -23.90 -1.06 -1.11
CA ARG A 239 -23.41 -0.48 -2.35
C ARG A 239 -23.19 1.03 -2.19
N ALA A 240 -22.15 1.56 -2.84
CA ALA A 240 -21.99 3.00 -2.90
C ALA A 240 -23.27 3.66 -3.42
N PRO A 241 -23.72 4.78 -2.81
CA PRO A 241 -24.95 5.44 -3.23
C PRO A 241 -24.81 5.94 -4.67
N PHE A 242 -25.91 5.85 -5.41
CA PHE A 242 -26.03 6.34 -6.77
C PHE A 242 -27.37 7.04 -6.96
N HIS A 243 -27.33 8.29 -7.40
CA HIS A 243 -28.50 9.10 -7.68
C HIS A 243 -28.59 9.37 -9.18
N PRO A 244 -29.49 8.70 -9.95
CA PRO A 244 -29.51 8.77 -11.42
C PRO A 244 -29.63 10.18 -12.01
N GLU A 245 -30.25 11.09 -11.26
CA GLU A 245 -30.45 12.49 -11.69
C GLU A 245 -29.21 13.40 -11.46
N LYS A 246 -28.24 12.97 -10.64
CA LYS A 246 -27.09 13.77 -10.23
C LYS A 246 -25.76 13.14 -10.54
N ASP A 247 -25.71 11.80 -10.60
CA ASP A 247 -24.47 11.06 -10.71
C ASP A 247 -24.33 10.43 -12.09
N SER A 248 -23.12 10.45 -12.63
CA SER A 248 -22.74 9.61 -13.74
C SER A 248 -22.28 8.24 -13.25
N LEU A 249 -22.62 7.18 -13.97
CA LEU A 249 -22.11 5.85 -13.69
C LEU A 249 -20.60 5.80 -13.87
N PHE A 250 -19.87 5.42 -12.83
CA PHE A 250 -18.42 5.32 -12.88
C PHE A 250 -17.94 3.96 -12.37
N ASN A 251 -17.12 3.31 -13.17
CA ASN A 251 -16.51 2.02 -12.90
C ASN A 251 -14.98 2.16 -12.96
N MET A 252 -14.33 2.06 -11.80
CA MET A 252 -12.90 2.24 -11.66
C MET A 252 -12.10 1.29 -12.55
N GLN A 253 -12.44 -0.01 -12.56
CA GLN A 253 -11.69 -0.99 -13.34
C GLN A 253 -11.82 -0.77 -14.85
N LYS A 254 -13.01 -0.35 -15.32
CA LYS A 254 -13.21 0.02 -16.71
C LYS A 254 -12.39 1.25 -17.09
N ALA A 255 -12.42 2.29 -16.26
CA ALA A 255 -11.63 3.50 -16.48
C ALA A 255 -10.12 3.21 -16.52
N LEU A 256 -9.61 2.38 -15.61
CA LEU A 256 -8.20 1.94 -15.61
C LEU A 256 -7.87 1.13 -16.88
N PHE A 257 -8.75 0.23 -17.28
CA PHE A 257 -8.55 -0.55 -18.50
C PHE A 257 -8.47 0.36 -19.73
N GLU A 258 -9.38 1.31 -19.88
CA GLU A 258 -9.37 2.28 -20.98
C GLU A 258 -8.10 3.16 -20.94
N LYS A 259 -7.71 3.64 -19.75
CA LYS A 259 -6.50 4.46 -19.53
C LYS A 259 -5.24 3.75 -20.01
N TYR A 260 -5.09 2.45 -19.70
CA TYR A 260 -3.87 1.71 -20.01
C TYR A 260 -3.88 0.95 -21.33
N SER A 261 -5.05 0.66 -21.90
CA SER A 261 -5.14 0.06 -23.25
C SER A 261 -4.83 1.04 -24.38
N ASN A 262 -5.00 2.33 -24.12
CA ASN A 262 -4.79 3.40 -25.10
C ASN A 262 -3.43 4.10 -24.98
N GLN A 263 -2.54 3.64 -24.12
CA GLN A 263 -1.18 4.14 -24.06
C GLN A 263 -0.37 3.49 -25.19
N PRO A 264 0.32 4.25 -26.05
CA PRO A 264 1.26 3.68 -27.01
C PRO A 264 2.38 2.96 -26.26
N ASP A 265 2.84 1.85 -26.85
CA ASP A 265 3.95 1.03 -26.39
C ASP A 265 5.25 1.83 -26.23
#